data_bfa8301cc5e7f51065b9e06614df7c39
#
_entry.id   bfa8301cc5e7f51065b9e06614df7c39
#
_cell.length_a   1.000
_cell.length_b   1.000
_cell.length_c   1.000
_cell.angle_alpha   90.00
_cell.angle_beta   90.00
_cell.angle_gamma   90.00
#
_symmetry.space_group_name_H-M   'P 1'
#
loop_
_entity.id
_entity.type
_entity.pdbx_description
1 polymer ?
#
loop_
_entity_poly.entity_id
_entity_poly.type
_entity_poly.pdbx_seq_one_letter_code
_entity_poly.pdbx_strand_id
1 'polypeptide(L)'
;RPDTRWDDPDNEIVIASGPVGGITQYSGAGKSLVVTISPQTDSVMDSNVGGFFGPFLKFSGFDAIELQGKAANDVIVFINGVDHYVEVFEAPAEAIDSHVLAEQLTEMFANDESDRKNIGIVSTGSAADNSLIGMLNFTFYDGRRKKIRMKQAGRGGIGSVFRNKKIKAVVCKIPGVKGNLNNVVDLEAIQERGRRFNREMRELDDSQCRMRQVGTAHLMEIMDDHDLLPTHNYKYGSHKDAPRIDSAVWKSFFTQNIPDGCWIGCNMACAKAVDDYEITTGPYAGQKVIVDGPEYETAAGLGS
;
A
#
# COMPACT_ATOMS: atom_id res chain seq x y z
N ARG A 1 -21.24 16.46 7.15
CA ARG A 1 -22.64 16.68 7.56
C ARG A 1 -23.32 15.34 7.77
N PRO A 2 -24.37 15.23 8.62
CA PRO A 2 -25.03 13.93 8.92
C PRO A 2 -25.59 13.21 7.69
N ASP A 3 -26.01 13.96 6.66
CA ASP A 3 -26.65 13.42 5.46
C ASP A 3 -25.68 13.25 4.28
N THR A 4 -24.37 13.48 4.47
CA THR A 4 -23.37 13.33 3.42
C THR A 4 -23.28 11.86 2.98
N ARG A 5 -23.40 11.62 1.68
CA ARG A 5 -23.25 10.31 1.06
C ARG A 5 -21.86 10.12 0.46
N TRP A 6 -21.51 8.89 0.15
CA TRP A 6 -20.20 8.56 -0.42
C TRP A 6 -19.88 9.28 -1.74
N ASP A 7 -20.89 9.60 -2.55
CA ASP A 7 -20.78 10.22 -3.87
C ASP A 7 -20.96 11.75 -3.88
N ASP A 8 -21.24 12.33 -2.73
CA ASP A 8 -21.36 13.79 -2.57
C ASP A 8 -20.00 14.48 -2.74
N PRO A 9 -19.97 15.66 -3.35
CA PRO A 9 -18.76 16.51 -3.35
C PRO A 9 -18.28 16.84 -1.93
N ASP A 10 -19.21 16.97 -0.97
CA ASP A 10 -18.92 17.27 0.45
C ASP A 10 -18.33 16.06 1.21
N ASN A 11 -18.39 14.84 0.66
CA ASN A 11 -17.65 13.72 1.23
C ASN A 11 -16.15 13.95 1.06
N GLU A 12 -15.39 13.77 2.12
CA GLU A 12 -13.95 13.99 2.17
C GLU A 12 -13.20 12.66 2.04
N ILE A 13 -12.00 12.71 1.44
CA ILE A 13 -11.03 11.64 1.55
C ILE A 13 -9.83 12.21 2.29
N VAL A 14 -9.55 11.68 3.47
CA VAL A 14 -8.38 12.05 4.25
C VAL A 14 -7.33 10.96 4.13
N ILE A 15 -6.10 11.35 3.75
CA ILE A 15 -4.93 10.46 3.75
C ILE A 15 -3.94 11.03 4.76
N ALA A 16 -3.67 10.29 5.82
CA ALA A 16 -2.81 10.73 6.90
C ALA A 16 -1.66 9.74 7.17
N SER A 17 -0.53 10.28 7.63
CA SER A 17 0.58 9.51 8.19
C SER A 17 0.63 9.69 9.70
N GLY A 18 1.12 8.67 10.42
CA GLY A 18 1.26 8.76 11.87
C GLY A 18 2.46 9.62 12.31
N PRO A 19 2.57 9.94 13.62
CA PRO A 19 3.64 10.79 14.15
C PRO A 19 5.05 10.22 13.93
N VAL A 20 5.19 8.89 13.85
CA VAL A 20 6.46 8.20 13.53
C VAL A 20 6.64 7.92 12.04
N GLY A 21 5.73 8.41 11.19
CA GLY A 21 5.78 8.22 9.75
C GLY A 21 7.13 8.67 9.16
N GLY A 22 7.77 7.84 8.34
CA GLY A 22 9.04 8.14 7.68
C GLY A 22 10.29 7.95 8.51
N ILE A 23 10.20 7.59 9.80
CA ILE A 23 11.39 7.28 10.61
C ILE A 23 11.89 5.88 10.21
N THR A 24 13.06 5.83 9.59
CA THR A 24 13.56 4.62 8.92
C THR A 24 13.83 3.45 9.87
N GLN A 25 14.08 3.72 11.15
CA GLN A 25 14.34 2.71 12.17
C GLN A 25 13.06 2.05 12.74
N TYR A 26 11.87 2.60 12.46
CA TYR A 26 10.62 2.05 12.98
C TYR A 26 9.93 1.14 11.96
N SER A 27 9.66 -0.09 12.37
CA SER A 27 8.75 -0.97 11.63
C SER A 27 7.34 -0.37 11.66
N GLY A 28 6.68 -0.37 10.50
CA GLY A 28 5.36 0.26 10.36
C GLY A 28 5.37 1.77 10.10
N ALA A 29 6.53 2.45 10.16
CA ALA A 29 6.64 3.90 9.88
C ALA A 29 6.29 4.31 8.43
N GLY A 30 6.00 3.38 7.55
CA GLY A 30 5.47 3.63 6.21
C GLY A 30 3.95 3.60 6.11
N LYS A 31 3.25 3.36 7.22
CA LYS A 31 1.78 3.25 7.18
C LYS A 31 1.10 4.59 6.96
N SER A 32 0.08 4.56 6.11
CA SER A 32 -0.92 5.62 5.96
C SER A 32 -2.29 5.09 6.33
N LEU A 33 -3.15 5.99 6.77
CA LEU A 33 -4.58 5.74 6.98
C LEU A 33 -5.36 6.55 5.96
N VAL A 34 -6.30 5.92 5.28
CA VAL A 34 -7.25 6.58 4.39
C VAL A 34 -8.63 6.49 5.00
N VAL A 35 -9.32 7.62 5.13
CA VAL A 35 -10.66 7.71 5.76
C VAL A 35 -11.62 8.42 4.82
N THR A 36 -12.82 7.89 4.65
CA THR A 36 -13.92 8.50 3.89
C THR A 36 -15.24 7.82 4.23
N ILE A 37 -16.35 8.32 3.69
CA ILE A 37 -17.63 7.58 3.69
C ILE A 37 -17.60 6.54 2.57
N SER A 38 -17.84 5.29 2.93
CA SER A 38 -17.73 4.14 2.04
C SER A 38 -19.00 3.97 1.18
N PRO A 39 -18.86 3.68 -0.13
CA PRO A 39 -20.00 3.30 -0.98
C PRO A 39 -20.59 1.92 -0.64
N GLN A 40 -19.90 1.11 0.17
CA GLN A 40 -20.34 -0.23 0.55
C GLN A 40 -21.23 -0.22 1.80
N THR A 41 -21.03 0.76 2.70
CA THR A 41 -21.67 0.77 4.01
C THR A 41 -22.43 2.05 4.32
N ASP A 42 -22.30 3.09 3.49
CA ASP A 42 -22.79 4.47 3.74
C ASP A 42 -22.35 5.02 5.12
N SER A 43 -21.21 4.54 5.62
CA SER A 43 -20.65 4.91 6.91
C SER A 43 -19.19 5.32 6.76
N VAL A 44 -18.67 6.05 7.73
CA VAL A 44 -17.24 6.36 7.80
C VAL A 44 -16.46 5.05 7.90
N MET A 45 -15.49 4.89 7.00
CA MET A 45 -14.65 3.73 6.89
C MET A 45 -13.20 4.13 6.77
N ASP A 46 -12.32 3.33 7.34
CA ASP A 46 -10.88 3.50 7.18
C ASP A 46 -10.24 2.32 6.44
N SER A 47 -9.10 2.59 5.82
CA SER A 47 -8.25 1.56 5.25
C SER A 47 -6.78 1.89 5.48
N ASN A 48 -6.09 0.97 6.13
CA ASN A 48 -4.65 1.06 6.34
C ASN A 48 -3.89 0.59 5.10
N VAL A 49 -2.80 1.28 4.80
CA VAL A 49 -1.93 0.93 3.68
C VAL A 49 -0.45 1.13 4.03
N GLY A 50 0.40 0.27 3.49
CA GLY A 50 1.85 0.44 3.50
C GLY A 50 2.34 1.29 2.33
N GLY A 51 3.65 1.32 2.14
CA GLY A 51 4.28 2.06 1.06
C GLY A 51 4.97 3.34 1.51
N PHE A 52 5.33 4.18 0.57
CA PHE A 52 6.21 5.33 0.84
C PHE A 52 5.46 6.66 0.82
N PHE A 53 4.22 6.69 0.37
CA PHE A 53 3.48 7.94 0.20
C PHE A 53 3.28 8.71 1.51
N GLY A 54 2.87 8.05 2.60
CA GLY A 54 2.70 8.70 3.90
C GLY A 54 3.99 9.34 4.44
N PRO A 55 5.13 8.62 4.46
CA PRO A 55 6.44 9.22 4.71
C PRO A 55 6.77 10.40 3.80
N PHE A 56 6.52 10.29 2.51
CA PHE A 56 6.81 11.37 1.56
C PHE A 56 5.94 12.59 1.79
N LEU A 57 4.68 12.39 2.14
CA LEU A 57 3.78 13.47 2.54
C LEU A 57 4.36 14.25 3.74
N LYS A 58 4.84 13.52 4.77
CA LYS A 58 5.50 14.15 5.93
C LYS A 58 6.78 14.89 5.54
N PHE A 59 7.60 14.30 4.69
CA PHE A 59 8.84 14.93 4.21
C PHE A 59 8.57 16.17 3.36
N SER A 60 7.37 16.28 2.80
CA SER A 60 6.90 17.48 2.09
C SER A 60 6.31 18.55 3.02
N GLY A 61 6.26 18.28 4.33
CA GLY A 61 5.77 19.21 5.35
C GLY A 61 4.31 19.04 5.75
N PHE A 62 3.66 17.94 5.33
CA PHE A 62 2.25 17.68 5.61
C PHE A 62 2.07 16.39 6.44
N ASP A 63 1.24 16.45 7.48
CA ASP A 63 0.85 15.25 8.25
C ASP A 63 -0.31 14.50 7.60
N ALA A 64 -1.15 15.22 6.89
CA ALA A 64 -2.30 14.69 6.17
C ALA A 64 -2.64 15.54 4.94
N ILE A 65 -3.39 14.95 4.03
CA ILE A 65 -4.06 15.64 2.93
C ILE A 65 -5.56 15.31 3.00
N GLU A 66 -6.39 16.33 2.80
CA GLU A 66 -7.83 16.20 2.64
C GLU A 66 -8.21 16.55 1.19
N LEU A 67 -8.99 15.69 0.57
CA LEU A 67 -9.48 15.84 -0.79
C LEU A 67 -10.99 16.06 -0.74
N GLN A 68 -11.42 17.31 -0.90
CA GLN A 68 -12.81 17.74 -0.88
C GLN A 68 -13.25 18.25 -2.26
N GLY A 69 -14.55 18.25 -2.51
CA GLY A 69 -15.11 18.67 -3.79
C GLY A 69 -15.07 17.57 -4.86
N LYS A 70 -15.38 17.97 -6.10
CA LYS A 70 -15.37 17.12 -7.28
C LYS A 70 -14.91 17.94 -8.48
N ALA A 71 -13.90 17.49 -9.20
CA ALA A 71 -13.40 18.15 -10.39
C ALA A 71 -14.37 17.98 -11.58
N ALA A 72 -14.32 18.89 -12.54
CA ALA A 72 -15.10 18.79 -13.79
C ALA A 72 -14.50 17.70 -14.71
N ASN A 73 -13.20 17.65 -14.83
CA ASN A 73 -12.44 16.68 -15.62
C ASN A 73 -11.52 15.85 -14.70
N ASP A 74 -10.93 14.80 -15.23
CA ASP A 74 -9.95 14.01 -14.50
C ASP A 74 -8.69 14.84 -14.19
N VAL A 75 -8.30 14.85 -12.92
CA VAL A 75 -7.17 15.63 -12.41
C VAL A 75 -6.12 14.78 -11.70
N ILE A 76 -4.92 15.35 -11.63
CA ILE A 76 -3.84 14.93 -10.72
C ILE A 76 -3.60 16.05 -9.72
N VAL A 77 -3.43 15.67 -8.46
CA VAL A 77 -2.92 16.56 -7.40
C VAL A 77 -1.43 16.28 -7.25
N PHE A 78 -0.60 17.29 -7.46
CA PHE A 78 0.85 17.18 -7.31
C PHE A 78 1.31 17.94 -6.07
N ILE A 79 1.99 17.24 -5.18
CA ILE A 79 2.61 17.79 -3.97
C ILE A 79 4.11 17.82 -4.24
N ASN A 80 4.65 19.00 -4.44
CA ASN A 80 6.08 19.21 -4.63
C ASN A 80 6.74 19.53 -3.27
N GLY A 81 7.30 18.53 -2.64
CA GLY A 81 8.06 18.69 -1.39
C GLY A 81 9.48 19.23 -1.58
N VAL A 82 9.94 19.41 -2.83
CA VAL A 82 11.22 20.06 -3.14
C VAL A 82 11.07 21.58 -3.08
N ASP A 83 10.02 22.10 -3.71
CA ASP A 83 9.77 23.54 -3.85
C ASP A 83 8.61 24.02 -2.99
N HIS A 84 8.00 23.14 -2.20
CA HIS A 84 6.95 23.40 -1.20
C HIS A 84 5.68 24.03 -1.77
N TYR A 85 5.11 23.44 -2.83
CA TYR A 85 3.81 23.82 -3.36
C TYR A 85 2.92 22.62 -3.67
N VAL A 86 1.62 22.87 -3.81
CA VAL A 86 0.62 21.92 -4.29
C VAL A 86 -0.04 22.48 -5.55
N GLU A 87 -0.16 21.66 -6.57
CA GLU A 87 -0.76 22.03 -7.84
C GLU A 87 -1.78 20.97 -8.27
N VAL A 88 -2.86 21.40 -8.93
CA VAL A 88 -3.87 20.52 -9.53
C VAL A 88 -3.91 20.82 -11.02
N PHE A 89 -3.76 19.78 -11.82
CA PHE A 89 -3.79 19.88 -13.29
C PHE A 89 -4.51 18.71 -13.94
N GLU A 90 -4.82 18.85 -15.23
CA GLU A 90 -5.48 17.78 -15.96
C GLU A 90 -4.65 16.50 -16.02
N ALA A 91 -5.32 15.37 -15.82
CA ALA A 91 -4.67 14.08 -15.84
C ALA A 91 -4.35 13.61 -17.26
N PRO A 92 -3.27 12.83 -17.47
CA PRO A 92 -3.03 12.15 -18.74
C PRO A 92 -4.22 11.28 -19.15
N ALA A 93 -4.57 11.28 -20.44
CA ALA A 93 -5.81 10.68 -20.94
C ALA A 93 -5.84 9.14 -20.85
N GLU A 94 -4.71 8.44 -20.83
CA GLU A 94 -4.64 7.12 -21.46
C GLU A 94 -4.34 5.91 -20.56
N ALA A 95 -4.10 6.07 -19.28
CA ALA A 95 -3.86 4.89 -18.44
C ALA A 95 -5.18 4.29 -17.96
N ILE A 96 -5.50 3.10 -18.41
CA ILE A 96 -6.68 2.35 -18.00
C ILE A 96 -6.46 1.52 -16.74
N ASP A 97 -5.23 1.09 -16.47
CA ASP A 97 -4.87 0.35 -15.26
C ASP A 97 -3.88 1.12 -14.38
N SER A 98 -3.81 0.71 -13.11
CA SER A 98 -3.01 1.40 -12.11
C SER A 98 -1.50 1.23 -12.33
N HIS A 99 -1.05 0.13 -12.93
CA HIS A 99 0.38 -0.11 -13.15
C HIS A 99 0.92 0.81 -14.24
N VAL A 100 0.22 0.91 -15.37
CA VAL A 100 0.59 1.80 -16.46
C VAL A 100 0.59 3.26 -16.01
N LEU A 101 -0.47 3.68 -15.31
CA LEU A 101 -0.57 5.04 -14.77
C LEU A 101 0.58 5.34 -13.80
N ALA A 102 0.93 4.39 -12.93
CA ALA A 102 2.01 4.57 -11.96
C ALA A 102 3.37 4.75 -12.64
N GLU A 103 3.66 3.99 -13.69
CA GLU A 103 4.88 4.15 -14.47
C GLU A 103 4.91 5.49 -15.19
N GLN A 104 3.84 5.85 -15.91
CA GLN A 104 3.73 7.14 -16.59
C GLN A 104 3.97 8.32 -15.64
N LEU A 105 3.30 8.32 -14.48
CA LEU A 105 3.44 9.40 -13.51
C LEU A 105 4.82 9.41 -12.85
N THR A 106 5.40 8.25 -12.58
CA THR A 106 6.77 8.21 -12.04
C THR A 106 7.77 8.80 -13.03
N GLU A 107 7.66 8.46 -14.31
CA GLU A 107 8.52 9.02 -15.37
C GLU A 107 8.26 10.52 -15.59
N MET A 108 6.99 10.94 -15.58
CA MET A 108 6.60 12.33 -15.78
C MET A 108 7.18 13.28 -14.72
N PHE A 109 7.25 12.83 -13.46
CA PHE A 109 7.71 13.65 -12.34
C PHE A 109 9.16 13.41 -11.93
N ALA A 110 9.80 12.33 -12.38
CA ALA A 110 11.21 12.08 -12.16
C ALA A 110 12.08 12.95 -13.07
N ASN A 111 13.14 13.55 -12.52
CA ASN A 111 14.12 14.29 -13.32
C ASN A 111 15.07 13.32 -14.08
N ASP A 112 15.33 12.18 -13.47
CA ASP A 112 16.18 11.10 -14.01
C ASP A 112 15.85 9.76 -13.34
N GLU A 113 16.54 8.68 -13.74
CA GLU A 113 16.35 7.35 -13.18
C GLU A 113 16.57 7.30 -11.65
N SER A 114 17.51 8.09 -11.12
CA SER A 114 17.81 8.10 -9.68
C SER A 114 16.75 8.80 -8.85
N ASP A 115 15.95 9.66 -9.48
CA ASP A 115 14.89 10.44 -8.84
C ASP A 115 13.58 9.66 -8.71
N ARG A 116 13.39 8.58 -9.48
CA ARG A 116 12.18 7.73 -9.42
C ARG A 116 11.86 7.25 -8.01
N LYS A 117 12.86 6.97 -7.19
CA LYS A 117 12.70 6.56 -5.78
C LYS A 117 12.17 7.64 -4.84
N ASN A 118 12.16 8.89 -5.29
CA ASN A 118 11.69 10.05 -4.52
C ASN A 118 10.22 10.39 -4.82
N ILE A 119 9.55 9.58 -5.61
CA ILE A 119 8.16 9.78 -6.02
C ILE A 119 7.27 8.72 -5.39
N GLY A 120 6.23 9.16 -4.71
CA GLY A 120 5.15 8.32 -4.17
C GLY A 120 3.83 8.73 -4.81
N ILE A 121 3.01 7.74 -5.17
CA ILE A 121 1.77 7.99 -5.90
C ILE A 121 0.62 7.26 -5.21
N VAL A 122 -0.51 7.93 -5.08
CA VAL A 122 -1.81 7.32 -4.75
C VAL A 122 -2.66 7.38 -6.00
N SER A 123 -3.15 6.25 -6.49
CA SER A 123 -3.95 6.18 -7.71
C SER A 123 -4.98 5.05 -7.66
N THR A 124 -5.91 5.08 -8.62
CA THR A 124 -6.81 3.96 -8.86
C THR A 124 -7.07 3.81 -10.36
N GLY A 125 -7.34 2.59 -10.82
CA GLY A 125 -7.62 2.30 -12.21
C GLY A 125 -9.06 2.61 -12.61
N SER A 126 -9.34 2.52 -13.91
CA SER A 126 -10.65 2.81 -14.49
C SER A 126 -11.77 1.87 -14.03
N ALA A 127 -11.45 0.68 -13.53
CA ALA A 127 -12.45 -0.23 -12.94
C ALA A 127 -13.23 0.42 -11.78
N ALA A 128 -12.63 1.34 -11.05
CA ALA A 128 -13.27 2.05 -9.95
C ALA A 128 -14.38 3.03 -10.40
N ASP A 129 -14.44 3.37 -11.69
CA ASP A 129 -15.53 4.17 -12.25
C ASP A 129 -16.87 3.41 -12.27
N ASN A 130 -16.81 2.08 -12.33
CA ASN A 130 -17.96 1.19 -12.50
C ASN A 130 -18.11 0.18 -11.36
N SER A 131 -17.46 0.42 -10.24
CA SER A 131 -17.41 -0.49 -9.09
C SER A 131 -17.58 0.27 -7.78
N LEU A 132 -18.21 -0.37 -6.79
CA LEU A 132 -18.30 0.15 -5.42
C LEU A 132 -17.22 -0.46 -4.49
N ILE A 133 -16.34 -1.30 -5.05
CA ILE A 133 -15.27 -1.99 -4.31
C ILE A 133 -13.86 -1.53 -4.76
N GLY A 134 -13.76 -0.39 -5.46
CA GLY A 134 -12.49 0.14 -5.91
C GLY A 134 -11.52 0.38 -4.76
N MET A 135 -10.23 0.06 -4.97
CA MET A 135 -9.16 0.29 -4.00
C MET A 135 -8.26 1.44 -4.42
N LEU A 136 -7.50 2.00 -3.49
CA LEU A 136 -6.40 2.90 -3.78
C LEU A 136 -5.07 2.15 -3.78
N ASN A 137 -4.26 2.40 -4.81
CA ASN A 137 -2.91 1.88 -4.94
C ASN A 137 -1.90 2.94 -4.49
N PHE A 138 -1.03 2.55 -3.58
CA PHE A 138 0.07 3.36 -3.06
C PHE A 138 1.36 2.87 -3.70
N THR A 139 1.81 3.60 -4.68
CA THR A 139 2.92 3.22 -5.57
C THR A 139 4.24 3.78 -5.05
N PHE A 140 5.30 3.01 -5.18
CA PHE A 140 6.66 3.41 -4.89
C PHE A 140 7.66 2.67 -5.80
N TYR A 141 8.82 3.26 -6.00
CA TYR A 141 9.91 2.62 -6.73
C TYR A 141 10.74 1.74 -5.77
N ASP A 142 10.76 0.43 -6.03
CA ASP A 142 11.62 -0.52 -5.32
C ASP A 142 13.05 -0.48 -5.93
N GLY A 143 13.94 0.24 -5.28
CA GLY A 143 15.32 0.41 -5.75
C GLY A 143 16.14 -0.89 -5.78
N ARG A 144 15.72 -1.94 -5.05
CA ARG A 144 16.36 -3.26 -5.09
C ARG A 144 15.99 -4.02 -6.36
N ARG A 145 14.70 -4.02 -6.67
CA ARG A 145 14.16 -4.71 -7.84
C ARG A 145 14.16 -3.85 -9.10
N LYS A 146 14.45 -2.56 -8.96
CA LYS A 146 14.38 -1.53 -10.02
C LYS A 146 13.04 -1.54 -10.75
N LYS A 147 11.98 -1.69 -9.99
CA LYS A 147 10.60 -1.76 -10.48
C LYS A 147 9.66 -0.95 -9.60
N ILE A 148 8.58 -0.50 -10.20
CA ILE A 148 7.46 0.09 -9.48
C ILE A 148 6.67 -1.02 -8.82
N ARG A 149 6.33 -0.80 -7.55
CA ARG A 149 5.49 -1.69 -6.74
C ARG A 149 4.36 -0.91 -6.09
N MET A 150 3.33 -1.63 -5.71
CA MET A 150 2.13 -1.06 -5.11
C MET A 150 1.79 -1.74 -3.80
N LYS A 151 1.24 -0.97 -2.87
CA LYS A 151 0.48 -1.44 -1.72
C LYS A 151 -0.94 -0.89 -1.83
N GLN A 152 -1.90 -1.58 -1.25
CA GLN A 152 -3.31 -1.27 -1.45
C GLN A 152 -4.00 -0.83 -0.15
N ALA A 153 -4.74 0.30 -0.20
CA ALA A 153 -5.82 0.59 0.71
C ALA A 153 -7.07 -0.12 0.14
N GLY A 154 -7.21 -1.38 0.53
CA GLY A 154 -8.09 -2.35 -0.15
C GLY A 154 -9.51 -2.44 0.42
N ARG A 155 -9.84 -1.65 1.45
CA ARG A 155 -11.12 -1.76 2.14
C ARG A 155 -12.05 -0.59 1.86
N GLY A 156 -13.36 -0.81 2.03
CA GLY A 156 -14.38 0.24 2.03
C GLY A 156 -14.69 0.89 0.68
N GLY A 157 -14.20 0.37 -0.44
CA GLY A 157 -14.48 0.97 -1.75
C GLY A 157 -13.92 2.38 -1.94
N ILE A 158 -12.87 2.74 -1.20
CA ILE A 158 -12.30 4.10 -1.15
C ILE A 158 -11.84 4.57 -2.53
N GLY A 159 -11.35 3.66 -3.37
CA GLY A 159 -10.96 3.98 -4.75
C GLY A 159 -12.13 4.47 -5.60
N SER A 160 -13.33 3.94 -5.37
CA SER A 160 -14.54 4.41 -6.07
C SER A 160 -14.91 5.84 -5.66
N VAL A 161 -14.75 6.21 -4.37
CA VAL A 161 -14.93 7.58 -3.91
C VAL A 161 -13.91 8.52 -4.57
N PHE A 162 -12.66 8.08 -4.64
CA PHE A 162 -11.57 8.84 -5.27
C PHE A 162 -11.87 9.11 -6.76
N ARG A 163 -12.33 8.10 -7.50
CA ARG A 163 -12.74 8.25 -8.90
C ARG A 163 -14.00 9.08 -9.07
N ASN A 164 -14.96 8.98 -8.16
CA ASN A 164 -16.15 9.83 -8.22
C ASN A 164 -15.79 11.32 -8.11
N LYS A 165 -14.72 11.67 -7.38
CA LYS A 165 -14.19 13.04 -7.32
C LYS A 165 -13.42 13.47 -8.59
N LYS A 166 -13.29 12.60 -9.58
CA LYS A 166 -12.50 12.82 -10.79
C LYS A 166 -11.00 12.98 -10.53
N ILE A 167 -10.50 12.37 -9.46
CA ILE A 167 -9.07 12.33 -9.19
C ILE A 167 -8.51 11.02 -9.76
N LYS A 168 -7.51 11.09 -10.62
CA LYS A 168 -6.76 9.92 -11.10
C LYS A 168 -5.61 9.57 -10.18
N ALA A 169 -4.89 10.58 -9.69
CA ALA A 169 -3.77 10.37 -8.80
C ALA A 169 -3.50 11.56 -7.89
N VAL A 170 -2.86 11.26 -6.77
CA VAL A 170 -2.10 12.22 -5.97
C VAL A 170 -0.63 11.81 -6.04
N VAL A 171 0.23 12.71 -6.49
CA VAL A 171 1.66 12.48 -6.65
C VAL A 171 2.40 13.31 -5.60
N CYS A 172 3.32 12.71 -4.88
CA CYS A 172 4.18 13.39 -3.92
C CYS A 172 5.64 13.19 -4.30
N LYS A 173 6.36 14.27 -4.51
CA LYS A 173 7.80 14.28 -4.82
C LYS A 173 8.59 14.91 -3.68
N ILE A 174 9.67 14.26 -3.27
CA ILE A 174 10.53 14.71 -2.18
C ILE A 174 11.98 14.91 -2.68
N PRO A 175 12.79 15.72 -1.97
CA PRO A 175 14.21 15.93 -2.34
C PRO A 175 15.11 14.71 -2.03
N GLY A 176 14.52 13.66 -1.46
CA GLY A 176 15.22 12.45 -1.03
C GLY A 176 15.14 12.24 0.49
N VAL A 177 15.34 10.99 0.90
CA VAL A 177 15.30 10.60 2.33
C VAL A 177 16.64 10.93 2.99
N LYS A 178 16.80 12.13 3.50
CA LYS A 178 18.03 12.60 4.18
C LYS A 178 17.69 13.42 5.44
N GLY A 179 18.48 13.22 6.50
CA GLY A 179 18.35 14.03 7.73
C GLY A 179 17.05 13.82 8.49
N ASN A 180 16.61 14.84 9.19
CA ASN A 180 15.38 14.86 9.98
C ASN A 180 14.24 15.56 9.21
N LEU A 181 13.79 14.98 8.13
CA LEU A 181 12.71 15.55 7.33
C LEU A 181 11.34 15.51 8.06
N ASN A 182 11.18 14.65 9.06
CA ASN A 182 9.98 14.58 9.90
C ASN A 182 9.94 15.70 10.96
N ASN A 183 11.03 16.43 11.14
CA ASN A 183 11.15 17.49 12.14
C ASN A 183 10.78 17.04 13.57
N VAL A 184 11.20 15.83 13.96
CA VAL A 184 10.96 15.29 15.30
C VAL A 184 11.75 16.08 16.35
N VAL A 185 11.17 16.25 17.55
CA VAL A 185 11.75 17.02 18.65
C VAL A 185 13.07 16.44 19.13
N ASP A 186 13.16 15.12 19.24
CA ASP A 186 14.37 14.40 19.67
C ASP A 186 14.63 13.24 18.71
N LEU A 187 15.40 13.53 17.65
CA LEU A 187 15.72 12.55 16.61
C LEU A 187 16.58 11.40 17.16
N GLU A 188 17.51 11.68 18.06
CA GLU A 188 18.43 10.67 18.60
C GLU A 188 17.67 9.65 19.43
N ALA A 189 16.81 10.09 20.35
CA ALA A 189 16.00 9.22 21.19
C ALA A 189 15.05 8.35 20.34
N ILE A 190 14.39 8.92 19.33
CA ILE A 190 13.51 8.20 18.42
C ILE A 190 14.29 7.14 17.62
N GLN A 191 15.44 7.48 17.09
CA GLN A 191 16.28 6.53 16.34
C GLN A 191 16.84 5.43 17.23
N GLU A 192 17.23 5.73 18.45
CA GLU A 192 17.68 4.74 19.42
C GLU A 192 16.57 3.72 19.73
N ARG A 193 15.36 4.20 20.03
CA ARG A 193 14.20 3.33 20.26
C ARG A 193 13.88 2.46 19.04
N GLY A 194 13.90 3.03 17.83
CA GLY A 194 13.69 2.27 16.61
C GLY A 194 14.76 1.20 16.37
N ARG A 195 16.05 1.52 16.61
CA ARG A 195 17.13 0.52 16.55
C ARG A 195 16.95 -0.60 17.56
N ARG A 196 16.50 -0.27 18.76
CA ARG A 196 16.19 -1.27 19.81
C ARG A 196 15.08 -2.21 19.33
N PHE A 197 13.94 -1.71 18.88
CA PHE A 197 12.83 -2.54 18.38
C PHE A 197 13.25 -3.39 17.19
N ASN A 198 14.03 -2.84 16.26
CA ASN A 198 14.55 -3.61 15.13
C ASN A 198 15.49 -4.74 15.55
N ARG A 199 16.26 -4.56 16.62
CA ARG A 199 17.09 -5.62 17.18
C ARG A 199 16.23 -6.71 17.84
N GLU A 200 15.29 -6.31 18.71
CA GLU A 200 14.36 -7.23 19.37
C GLU A 200 13.61 -8.09 18.35
N MET A 201 13.08 -7.50 17.25
CA MET A 201 12.43 -8.26 16.19
C MET A 201 13.32 -9.28 15.49
N ARG A 202 14.63 -9.03 15.40
CA ARG A 202 15.56 -9.99 14.79
C ARG A 202 15.96 -11.13 15.73
N GLU A 203 15.80 -10.91 17.04
CA GLU A 203 16.10 -11.86 18.09
C GLU A 203 14.91 -12.76 18.43
N LEU A 204 13.74 -12.55 17.82
CA LEU A 204 12.56 -13.41 17.97
C LEU A 204 12.86 -14.83 17.50
N ASP A 205 12.35 -15.81 18.24
CA ASP A 205 12.42 -17.22 17.86
C ASP A 205 11.52 -17.54 16.65
N ASP A 206 11.62 -18.76 16.13
CA ASP A 206 10.89 -19.16 14.92
C ASP A 206 9.38 -19.09 15.09
N SER A 207 8.84 -19.33 16.29
CA SER A 207 7.40 -19.26 16.54
C SER A 207 6.91 -17.80 16.56
N GLN A 208 7.68 -16.90 17.12
CA GLN A 208 7.39 -15.47 17.18
C GLN A 208 7.68 -14.78 15.85
N CYS A 209 8.61 -15.30 15.06
CA CYS A 209 9.10 -14.69 13.83
C CYS A 209 8.29 -15.10 12.58
N ARG A 210 7.21 -15.86 12.70
CA ARG A 210 6.46 -16.40 11.55
C ARG A 210 5.95 -15.31 10.61
N MET A 211 5.47 -14.18 11.15
CA MET A 211 5.04 -13.03 10.33
C MET A 211 6.17 -12.55 9.40
N ARG A 212 7.41 -12.53 9.89
CA ARG A 212 8.57 -12.15 9.09
C ARG A 212 8.94 -13.21 8.05
N GLN A 213 8.74 -14.49 8.35
CA GLN A 213 9.09 -15.60 7.46
C GLN A 213 8.10 -15.79 6.32
N VAL A 214 6.80 -15.76 6.62
CA VAL A 214 5.74 -16.13 5.68
C VAL A 214 4.62 -15.09 5.55
N GLY A 215 4.75 -13.92 6.19
CA GLY A 215 3.69 -12.91 6.18
C GLY A 215 2.44 -13.39 6.88
N THR A 216 1.28 -12.88 6.44
CA THR A 216 -0.02 -13.24 7.02
C THR A 216 -0.42 -14.69 6.77
N ALA A 217 0.26 -15.40 5.86
CA ALA A 217 0.02 -16.85 5.66
C ALA A 217 0.20 -17.69 6.94
N HIS A 218 0.96 -17.18 7.95
CA HIS A 218 1.06 -17.88 9.25
C HIS A 218 -0.27 -17.95 10.02
N LEU A 219 -1.27 -17.18 9.62
CA LEU A 219 -2.60 -17.22 10.23
C LEU A 219 -3.48 -18.33 9.69
N MET A 220 -3.13 -18.96 8.55
CA MET A 220 -3.95 -19.99 7.92
C MET A 220 -4.31 -21.11 8.90
N GLU A 221 -3.31 -21.71 9.51
CA GLU A 221 -3.50 -22.83 10.44
C GLU A 221 -4.28 -22.40 11.69
N ILE A 222 -3.92 -21.25 12.25
CA ILE A 222 -4.57 -20.73 13.47
C ILE A 222 -6.05 -20.44 13.19
N MET A 223 -6.36 -19.85 12.05
CA MET A 223 -7.74 -19.53 11.68
C MET A 223 -8.55 -20.78 11.38
N ASP A 224 -7.97 -21.78 10.71
CA ASP A 224 -8.65 -23.06 10.42
C ASP A 224 -8.94 -23.83 11.70
N ASP A 225 -7.98 -23.91 12.61
CA ASP A 225 -8.11 -24.60 13.92
C ASP A 225 -9.21 -24.00 14.82
N HIS A 226 -9.58 -22.72 14.58
CA HIS A 226 -10.58 -22.01 15.37
C HIS A 226 -11.88 -21.72 14.59
N ASP A 227 -12.09 -22.35 13.44
CA ASP A 227 -13.23 -22.10 12.54
C ASP A 227 -13.39 -20.63 12.14
N LEU A 228 -12.28 -19.92 11.95
CA LEU A 228 -12.21 -18.52 11.56
C LEU A 228 -11.61 -18.29 10.18
N LEU A 229 -11.19 -19.35 9.47
CA LEU A 229 -10.64 -19.24 8.12
C LEU A 229 -11.76 -18.90 7.12
N PRO A 230 -11.72 -17.75 6.44
CA PRO A 230 -12.79 -17.33 5.53
C PRO A 230 -12.76 -18.19 4.26
N THR A 231 -13.62 -19.18 4.19
CA THR A 231 -13.71 -20.12 3.05
C THR A 231 -15.04 -19.97 2.31
N HIS A 232 -15.07 -20.32 1.02
CA HIS A 232 -16.24 -20.19 0.17
C HIS A 232 -16.89 -18.79 0.25
N ASN A 233 -16.08 -17.73 0.13
CA ASN A 233 -16.53 -16.35 0.25
C ASN A 233 -17.20 -16.07 1.61
N TYR A 234 -16.52 -16.42 2.70
CA TYR A 234 -16.97 -16.22 4.10
C TYR A 234 -18.22 -17.03 4.50
N LYS A 235 -18.55 -18.09 3.76
CA LYS A 235 -19.69 -18.94 4.11
C LYS A 235 -19.35 -19.92 5.25
N TYR A 236 -18.09 -20.36 5.32
CA TYR A 236 -17.59 -21.28 6.35
C TYR A 236 -16.31 -20.74 6.97
N GLY A 237 -15.97 -21.23 8.14
CA GLY A 237 -14.79 -20.83 8.90
C GLY A 237 -13.63 -21.81 8.85
N SER A 238 -13.80 -22.97 8.18
CA SER A 238 -12.76 -23.99 8.02
C SER A 238 -12.94 -24.77 6.72
N HIS A 239 -11.90 -25.47 6.27
CA HIS A 239 -11.94 -26.26 5.04
C HIS A 239 -11.01 -27.47 5.14
N LYS A 240 -11.49 -28.64 4.72
CA LYS A 240 -10.73 -29.90 4.76
C LYS A 240 -9.39 -29.87 3.99
N ASP A 241 -9.29 -29.01 2.97
CA ASP A 241 -8.08 -28.85 2.15
C ASP A 241 -7.23 -27.62 2.60
N ALA A 242 -7.51 -27.01 3.74
CA ALA A 242 -6.72 -25.89 4.29
C ALA A 242 -5.21 -26.19 4.36
N PRO A 243 -4.75 -27.44 4.67
CA PRO A 243 -3.32 -27.77 4.63
C PRO A 243 -2.64 -27.56 3.26
N ARG A 244 -3.39 -27.46 2.17
CA ARG A 244 -2.83 -27.19 0.82
C ARG A 244 -2.49 -25.72 0.59
N ILE A 245 -2.94 -24.83 1.47
CA ILE A 245 -2.68 -23.39 1.45
C ILE A 245 -2.09 -22.89 2.77
N ASP A 246 -1.53 -23.79 3.57
CA ASP A 246 -0.91 -23.44 4.85
C ASP A 246 0.39 -22.63 4.70
N SER A 247 0.92 -22.18 5.82
CA SER A 247 2.14 -21.37 5.85
C SER A 247 3.36 -22.08 5.30
N ALA A 248 3.44 -23.40 5.39
CA ALA A 248 4.57 -24.19 4.86
C ALA A 248 4.54 -24.21 3.33
N VAL A 249 3.36 -24.36 2.74
CA VAL A 249 3.16 -24.27 1.29
C VAL A 249 3.57 -22.88 0.79
N TRP A 250 3.06 -21.81 1.37
CA TRP A 250 3.41 -20.45 0.97
C TRP A 250 4.89 -20.14 1.15
N LYS A 251 5.51 -20.63 2.24
CA LYS A 251 6.95 -20.47 2.46
C LYS A 251 7.78 -21.04 1.31
N SER A 252 7.33 -22.12 0.70
CA SER A 252 8.04 -22.76 -0.43
C SER A 252 8.01 -21.92 -1.70
N PHE A 253 6.99 -21.07 -1.89
CA PHE A 253 6.87 -20.19 -3.06
C PHE A 253 7.57 -18.84 -2.88
N PHE A 254 7.51 -18.26 -1.68
CA PHE A 254 8.04 -16.93 -1.44
C PHE A 254 9.56 -16.85 -1.54
N THR A 255 10.05 -15.80 -2.16
CA THR A 255 11.48 -15.48 -2.17
C THR A 255 11.94 -15.24 -0.73
N GLN A 256 12.87 -16.08 -0.28
CA GLN A 256 13.36 -16.06 1.10
C GLN A 256 14.51 -15.07 1.28
N ASN A 257 14.74 -14.65 2.54
CA ASN A 257 15.84 -13.79 2.96
C ASN A 257 15.86 -12.37 2.35
N ILE A 258 14.82 -11.97 1.67
CA ILE A 258 14.63 -10.60 1.21
C ILE A 258 13.58 -9.95 2.11
N PRO A 259 13.97 -9.02 3.00
CA PRO A 259 13.01 -8.26 3.79
C PRO A 259 12.11 -7.44 2.87
N ASP A 260 10.83 -7.67 2.93
CA ASP A 260 9.83 -6.97 2.13
C ASP A 260 8.85 -6.24 3.06
N GLY A 261 9.26 -5.07 3.50
CA GLY A 261 8.51 -4.24 4.43
C GLY A 261 7.69 -3.17 3.72
N CYS A 262 6.78 -2.57 4.47
CA CYS A 262 6.01 -1.43 3.99
C CYS A 262 6.78 -0.10 4.00
N TRP A 263 7.99 -0.08 4.52
CA TRP A 263 8.89 1.07 4.57
C TRP A 263 10.35 0.63 4.67
N ILE A 264 11.26 1.55 4.35
CA ILE A 264 12.71 1.35 4.53
C ILE A 264 13.00 1.03 6.00
N GLY A 265 13.74 -0.05 6.24
CA GLY A 265 14.11 -0.47 7.59
C GLY A 265 13.03 -1.22 8.39
N CYS A 266 11.87 -1.50 7.81
CA CYS A 266 10.86 -2.34 8.45
C CYS A 266 11.34 -3.80 8.55
N ASN A 267 11.85 -4.19 9.71
CA ASN A 267 12.34 -5.56 9.95
C ASN A 267 11.24 -6.59 10.20
N MET A 268 10.00 -6.16 10.42
CA MET A 268 8.86 -7.10 10.44
C MET A 268 8.70 -7.76 9.06
N ALA A 269 8.95 -7.04 7.98
CA ALA A 269 9.00 -7.55 6.60
C ALA A 269 7.86 -8.54 6.28
N CYS A 270 6.63 -8.21 6.71
CA CYS A 270 5.47 -9.09 6.58
C CYS A 270 4.93 -9.20 5.15
N ALA A 271 5.27 -8.29 4.26
CA ALA A 271 4.98 -8.47 2.84
C ALA A 271 5.87 -9.57 2.27
N LYS A 272 5.35 -10.32 1.32
CA LYS A 272 6.05 -11.40 0.63
C LYS A 272 5.89 -11.23 -0.87
N ALA A 273 6.85 -11.78 -1.62
CA ALA A 273 6.81 -11.81 -3.08
C ALA A 273 7.48 -13.07 -3.61
N VAL A 274 7.12 -13.43 -4.84
CA VAL A 274 7.85 -14.38 -5.68
C VAL A 274 8.52 -13.55 -6.76
N ASP A 275 9.85 -13.45 -6.73
CA ASP A 275 10.58 -12.51 -7.59
C ASP A 275 10.76 -13.00 -9.04
N ASP A 276 10.73 -14.32 -9.27
CA ASP A 276 11.01 -14.93 -10.55
C ASP A 276 9.87 -15.87 -11.02
N TYR A 277 8.64 -15.49 -10.76
CA TYR A 277 7.51 -16.31 -11.20
C TYR A 277 7.44 -16.36 -12.73
N GLU A 278 7.49 -17.56 -13.29
CA GLU A 278 7.37 -17.76 -14.74
C GLU A 278 5.90 -17.94 -15.14
N ILE A 279 5.46 -17.10 -16.07
CA ILE A 279 4.12 -17.21 -16.67
C ILE A 279 4.10 -18.44 -17.57
N THR A 280 3.27 -19.42 -17.27
CA THR A 280 3.25 -20.71 -17.96
C THR A 280 2.29 -20.79 -19.14
N THR A 281 1.35 -19.84 -19.27
CA THR A 281 0.29 -19.84 -20.30
C THR A 281 0.00 -18.44 -20.83
N GLY A 282 -0.71 -18.39 -21.97
CA GLY A 282 -1.14 -17.13 -22.59
C GLY A 282 -0.03 -16.42 -23.38
N PRO A 283 -0.29 -15.17 -23.84
CA PRO A 283 0.61 -14.43 -24.72
C PRO A 283 1.94 -14.02 -24.07
N TYR A 284 2.05 -14.12 -22.74
CA TYR A 284 3.26 -13.78 -21.97
C TYR A 284 3.99 -15.00 -21.42
N ALA A 285 3.65 -16.22 -21.89
CA ALA A 285 4.30 -17.46 -21.44
C ALA A 285 5.83 -17.38 -21.62
N GLY A 286 6.57 -17.87 -20.61
CA GLY A 286 8.03 -17.81 -20.55
C GLY A 286 8.60 -16.50 -19.98
N GLN A 287 7.78 -15.47 -19.76
CA GLN A 287 8.25 -14.26 -19.09
C GLN A 287 8.28 -14.45 -17.57
N LYS A 288 9.29 -13.86 -16.93
CA LYS A 288 9.41 -13.81 -15.48
C LYS A 288 8.87 -12.49 -14.93
N VAL A 289 8.03 -12.59 -13.92
CA VAL A 289 7.40 -11.45 -13.27
C VAL A 289 7.55 -11.53 -11.76
N ILE A 290 7.40 -10.40 -11.09
CA ILE A 290 7.26 -10.36 -9.64
C ILE A 290 5.78 -10.51 -9.32
N VAL A 291 5.46 -11.45 -8.45
CA VAL A 291 4.11 -11.61 -7.90
C VAL A 291 4.17 -11.29 -6.42
N ASP A 292 3.40 -10.29 -5.97
CA ASP A 292 3.23 -10.05 -4.54
C ASP A 292 2.42 -11.18 -3.93
N GLY A 293 2.86 -11.67 -2.76
CA GLY A 293 2.18 -12.73 -2.05
C GLY A 293 0.81 -12.28 -1.54
N PRO A 294 -0.20 -13.17 -1.56
CA PRO A 294 -1.53 -12.82 -1.06
C PRO A 294 -1.53 -12.66 0.45
N GLU A 295 -2.45 -11.86 0.94
CA GLU A 295 -2.87 -11.92 2.34
C GLU A 295 -3.67 -13.22 2.57
N TYR A 296 -3.69 -13.73 3.82
CA TYR A 296 -4.33 -15.02 4.10
C TYR A 296 -5.82 -15.03 3.73
N GLU A 297 -6.53 -13.93 3.92
CA GLU A 297 -7.95 -13.81 3.55
C GLU A 297 -8.18 -13.97 2.04
N THR A 298 -7.27 -13.46 1.24
CA THR A 298 -7.35 -13.59 -0.22
C THR A 298 -7.10 -15.02 -0.66
N ALA A 299 -6.07 -15.66 -0.11
CA ALA A 299 -5.72 -17.03 -0.44
C ALA A 299 -6.85 -17.99 -0.03
N ALA A 300 -7.39 -17.84 1.17
CA ALA A 300 -8.48 -18.65 1.68
C ALA A 300 -9.80 -18.42 0.94
N GLY A 301 -10.12 -17.15 0.65
CA GLY A 301 -11.38 -16.81 -0.02
C GLY A 301 -11.47 -17.23 -1.48
N LEU A 302 -10.33 -17.30 -2.19
CA LEU A 302 -10.29 -17.65 -3.61
C LEU A 302 -10.05 -19.14 -3.87
N GLY A 303 -9.32 -19.82 -3.00
CA GLY A 303 -8.71 -21.10 -3.33
C GLY A 303 -9.25 -22.29 -2.57
N SER A 304 -10.07 -22.08 -1.62
CA SER A 304 -10.55 -23.16 -0.74
C SER A 304 -11.91 -23.69 -1.11
#